data_956c0923dfd03a6a0697845e22d71f1b
#
_entry.id   956c0923dfd03a6a0697845e22d71f1b
#
_cell.length_a   1.000
_cell.length_b   1.000
_cell.length_c   1.000
_cell.angle_alpha   90.00
_cell.angle_beta   90.00
_cell.angle_gamma   90.00
#
_symmetry.space_group_name_H-M   'P 1'
#
loop_
_entity.id
_entity.type
_entity.pdbx_description
1 polymer ?
#
loop_
_entity_poly.entity_id
_entity_poly.type
_entity_poly.pdbx_seq_one_letter_code
_entity_poly.pdbx_strand_id
1 'polypeptide(L)'
;MLLLIVGRVSPRLVGRHKRLKSYRMGDFRLLAETIGQADGLIAIPNALTEVSNLAGYGLAGPVRDEVSRSLREVVRELDEIYRPSLQAVTEPEFDWLGLCDSAWLGAIGADTVLLTGDTPLYRAAISRGLSAMNFNALRQERGLL
;
A
#
# COMPACT_ATOMS: atom_id res chain seq x y z
N MET A 1 -0.83 -0.08 -2.08
CA MET A 1 -1.51 1.13 -2.60
C MET A 1 -1.13 1.47 -4.04
N LEU A 2 0.15 1.59 -4.44
CA LEU A 2 0.55 1.91 -5.82
C LEU A 2 -0.08 0.95 -6.86
N LEU A 3 -0.08 -0.37 -6.58
CA LEU A 3 -0.71 -1.38 -7.43
C LEU A 3 -2.21 -1.13 -7.63
N LEU A 4 -2.92 -0.70 -6.60
CA LEU A 4 -4.34 -0.36 -6.67
C LEU A 4 -4.58 0.84 -7.61
N ILE A 5 -3.83 1.92 -7.41
CA ILE A 5 -3.98 3.17 -8.18
C ILE A 5 -3.71 2.93 -9.66
N VAL A 6 -2.59 2.30 -9.98
CA VAL A 6 -2.19 2.03 -11.37
C VAL A 6 -3.10 0.99 -12.03
N GLY A 7 -3.46 -0.05 -11.28
CA GLY A 7 -4.33 -1.12 -11.78
C GLY A 7 -5.78 -0.68 -12.06
N ARG A 8 -6.30 0.31 -11.33
CA ARG A 8 -7.61 0.93 -11.59
C ARG A 8 -7.66 1.67 -12.92
N VAL A 9 -6.56 2.30 -13.34
CA VAL A 9 -6.46 2.93 -14.66
C VAL A 9 -6.50 1.86 -15.74
N SER A 10 -5.62 0.89 -15.65
CA SER A 10 -5.61 -0.28 -16.52
C SER A 10 -4.77 -1.41 -15.90
N PRO A 11 -5.34 -2.62 -15.73
CA PRO A 11 -4.55 -3.77 -15.27
C PRO A 11 -3.34 -4.09 -16.15
N ARG A 12 -3.40 -3.71 -17.44
CA ARG A 12 -2.27 -3.88 -18.39
C ARG A 12 -1.12 -2.89 -18.12
N LEU A 13 -1.41 -1.76 -17.47
CA LEU A 13 -0.42 -0.75 -17.12
C LEU A 13 0.48 -1.22 -15.97
N VAL A 14 0.01 -2.11 -15.09
CA VAL A 14 0.74 -2.60 -13.92
C VAL A 14 2.14 -3.07 -14.28
N GLY A 15 2.27 -4.02 -15.21
CA GLY A 15 3.58 -4.56 -15.61
C GLY A 15 4.47 -3.59 -16.40
N ARG A 16 3.93 -2.46 -16.86
CA ARG A 16 4.66 -1.41 -17.58
C ARG A 16 5.15 -0.30 -16.65
N HIS A 17 4.54 -0.14 -15.49
CA HIS A 17 4.95 0.86 -14.53
C HIS A 17 6.30 0.50 -13.89
N LYS A 18 7.26 1.43 -13.90
CA LYS A 18 8.66 1.18 -13.47
C LYS A 18 8.78 0.59 -12.06
N ARG A 19 7.88 0.96 -11.15
CA ARG A 19 7.87 0.50 -9.75
C ARG A 19 7.04 -0.77 -9.52
N LEU A 20 6.33 -1.25 -10.53
CA LEU A 20 5.47 -2.42 -10.45
C LEU A 20 5.93 -3.58 -11.37
N LYS A 21 7.21 -3.60 -11.75
CA LYS A 21 7.74 -4.60 -12.71
C LYS A 21 7.58 -6.05 -12.26
N SER A 22 7.57 -6.30 -10.95
CA SER A 22 7.34 -7.62 -10.35
C SER A 22 5.87 -8.00 -10.22
N TYR A 23 4.96 -7.10 -10.58
CA TYR A 23 3.52 -7.30 -10.52
C TYR A 23 2.90 -7.46 -11.91
N ARG A 24 1.80 -8.19 -11.98
CA ARG A 24 1.04 -8.46 -13.20
C ARG A 24 -0.44 -8.16 -12.96
N MET A 25 -1.24 -8.31 -14.00
CA MET A 25 -2.69 -8.14 -13.93
C MET A 25 -3.37 -9.06 -12.89
N GLY A 26 -2.83 -10.29 -12.73
CA GLY A 26 -3.31 -11.23 -11.70
C GLY A 26 -3.14 -10.69 -10.28
N ASP A 27 -2.01 -10.03 -10.01
CA ASP A 27 -1.76 -9.41 -8.70
C ASP A 27 -2.73 -8.27 -8.38
N PHE A 28 -3.08 -7.47 -9.39
CA PHE A 28 -4.10 -6.43 -9.22
C PHE A 28 -5.47 -7.03 -8.91
N ARG A 29 -5.86 -8.11 -9.59
CA ARG A 29 -7.13 -8.79 -9.32
C ARG A 29 -7.17 -9.39 -7.92
N LEU A 30 -6.08 -10.04 -7.50
CA LEU A 30 -5.94 -10.55 -6.13
C LEU A 30 -6.04 -9.43 -5.10
N LEU A 31 -5.37 -8.30 -5.33
CA LEU A 31 -5.47 -7.15 -4.44
C LEU A 31 -6.91 -6.63 -4.35
N ALA A 32 -7.57 -6.44 -5.49
CA ALA A 32 -8.94 -5.96 -5.54
C ALA A 32 -9.92 -6.91 -4.83
N GLU A 33 -9.75 -8.23 -5.01
CA GLU A 33 -10.50 -9.26 -4.30
C GLU A 33 -10.27 -9.17 -2.79
N THR A 34 -9.00 -9.06 -2.36
CA THR A 34 -8.64 -9.00 -0.94
C THR A 34 -9.22 -7.76 -0.26
N ILE A 35 -9.05 -6.57 -0.84
CA ILE A 35 -9.57 -5.34 -0.24
C ILE A 35 -11.08 -5.21 -0.35
N GLY A 36 -11.70 -5.88 -1.33
CA GLY A 36 -13.16 -5.92 -1.48
C GLY A 36 -13.89 -6.69 -0.37
N GLN A 37 -13.16 -7.41 0.48
CA GLN A 37 -13.70 -8.10 1.66
C GLN A 37 -13.66 -7.23 2.94
N ALA A 38 -13.04 -6.06 2.88
CA ALA A 38 -12.96 -5.13 4.00
C ALA A 38 -14.13 -4.13 3.97
N ASP A 39 -14.57 -3.68 5.13
CA ASP A 39 -15.62 -2.68 5.26
C ASP A 39 -15.16 -1.29 4.79
N GLY A 40 -13.84 -1.04 4.80
CA GLY A 40 -13.24 0.21 4.35
C GLY A 40 -11.73 0.11 4.24
N LEU A 41 -11.11 1.13 3.68
CA LEU A 41 -9.66 1.25 3.54
C LEU A 41 -9.16 2.43 4.38
N ILE A 42 -8.04 2.23 5.01
CA ILE A 42 -7.36 3.24 5.83
C ILE A 42 -5.99 3.55 5.25
N ALA A 43 -5.58 4.80 5.29
CA ALA A 43 -4.22 5.21 4.96
C ALA A 43 -3.66 6.21 5.98
N ILE A 44 -2.35 6.40 5.94
CA ILE A 44 -1.65 7.47 6.66
C ILE A 44 -1.06 8.47 5.67
N PRO A 45 -0.92 9.76 6.02
CA PRO A 45 -0.38 10.79 5.12
C PRO A 45 1.01 10.45 4.57
N ASN A 46 1.86 9.80 5.38
CA ASN A 46 3.19 9.35 4.95
C ASN A 46 3.11 8.41 3.75
N ALA A 47 2.24 7.39 3.82
CA ALA A 47 2.05 6.43 2.73
C ALA A 47 1.41 7.06 1.49
N LEU A 48 0.47 7.99 1.68
CA LEU A 48 -0.13 8.74 0.57
C LEU A 48 0.89 9.61 -0.14
N THR A 49 1.80 10.25 0.60
CA THR A 49 2.90 11.05 0.03
C THR A 49 3.85 10.17 -0.77
N GLU A 50 4.29 9.04 -0.21
CA GLU A 50 5.17 8.10 -0.93
C GLU A 50 4.53 7.60 -2.21
N VAL A 51 3.29 7.14 -2.15
CA VAL A 51 2.61 6.61 -3.34
C VAL A 51 2.35 7.70 -4.38
N SER A 52 2.05 8.93 -3.97
CA SER A 52 1.90 10.09 -4.87
C SER A 52 3.19 10.36 -5.65
N ASN A 53 4.35 10.32 -4.97
CA ASN A 53 5.65 10.49 -5.61
C ASN A 53 5.97 9.36 -6.60
N LEU A 54 5.51 8.15 -6.33
CA LEU A 54 5.77 6.98 -7.18
C LEU A 54 4.76 6.83 -8.32
N ALA A 55 3.51 7.25 -8.13
CA ALA A 55 2.40 6.98 -9.06
C ALA A 55 2.65 7.51 -10.47
N GLY A 56 3.22 8.71 -10.59
CA GLY A 56 3.58 9.32 -11.87
C GLY A 56 4.96 8.94 -12.40
N TYR A 57 5.72 8.08 -11.69
CA TYR A 57 7.11 7.82 -12.03
C TYR A 57 7.27 7.07 -13.35
N GLY A 58 7.94 7.73 -14.30
CA GLY A 58 8.19 7.17 -15.63
C GLY A 58 6.96 7.19 -16.56
N LEU A 59 5.90 7.90 -16.17
CA LEU A 59 4.71 8.14 -16.98
C LEU A 59 4.69 9.58 -17.52
N ALA A 60 4.07 9.78 -18.67
CA ALA A 60 3.90 11.08 -19.30
C ALA A 60 2.54 11.19 -20.00
N GLY A 61 2.12 12.43 -20.30
CA GLY A 61 0.90 12.72 -21.06
C GLY A 61 -0.37 12.15 -20.43
N PRO A 62 -1.37 11.76 -21.23
CA PRO A 62 -2.70 11.34 -20.75
C PRO A 62 -2.67 10.21 -19.72
N VAL A 63 -1.73 9.27 -19.84
CA VAL A 63 -1.60 8.15 -18.90
C VAL A 63 -1.23 8.64 -17.50
N ARG A 64 -0.33 9.63 -17.41
CA ARG A 64 0.02 10.25 -16.12
C ARG A 64 -1.19 10.95 -15.49
N ASP A 65 -1.99 11.64 -16.31
CA ASP A 65 -3.19 12.34 -15.86
C ASP A 65 -4.25 11.36 -15.35
N GLU A 66 -4.42 10.23 -16.03
CA GLU A 66 -5.33 9.15 -15.58
C GLU A 66 -4.88 8.55 -14.26
N VAL A 67 -3.58 8.28 -14.07
CA VAL A 67 -3.03 7.78 -12.79
C VAL A 67 -3.22 8.80 -11.67
N SER A 68 -3.02 10.09 -11.95
CA SER A 68 -3.27 11.17 -10.98
C SER A 68 -4.75 11.27 -10.60
N ARG A 69 -5.65 11.04 -11.55
CA ARG A 69 -7.09 10.99 -11.30
C ARG A 69 -7.45 9.79 -10.43
N SER A 70 -6.93 8.60 -10.74
CA SER A 70 -7.13 7.38 -9.96
C SER A 70 -6.61 7.54 -8.52
N LEU A 71 -5.45 8.17 -8.32
CA LEU A 71 -4.96 8.50 -6.97
C LEU A 71 -5.96 9.37 -6.20
N ARG A 72 -6.48 10.41 -6.85
CA ARG A 72 -7.47 11.31 -6.24
C ARG A 72 -8.75 10.58 -5.84
N GLU A 73 -9.22 9.66 -6.66
CA GLU A 73 -10.40 8.83 -6.37
C GLU A 73 -10.13 7.90 -5.19
N VAL A 74 -9.00 7.20 -5.18
CA VAL A 74 -8.61 6.32 -4.07
C VAL A 74 -8.53 7.10 -2.76
N VAL A 75 -7.90 8.29 -2.74
CA VAL A 75 -7.82 9.14 -1.54
C VAL A 75 -9.20 9.57 -1.03
N ARG A 76 -10.18 9.76 -1.92
CA ARG A 76 -11.55 10.12 -1.52
C ARG A 76 -12.36 8.95 -0.95
N GLU A 77 -11.97 7.73 -1.28
CA GLU A 77 -12.66 6.50 -0.88
C GLU A 77 -12.13 5.90 0.42
N LEU A 78 -10.99 6.37 0.92
CA LEU A 78 -10.37 5.84 2.13
C LEU A 78 -10.49 6.81 3.31
N ASP A 79 -10.39 6.26 4.51
CA ASP A 79 -10.23 7.05 5.74
C ASP A 79 -8.74 7.31 6.00
N GLU A 80 -8.43 8.52 6.44
CA GLU A 80 -7.06 8.89 6.77
C GLU A 80 -6.86 8.95 8.29
N ILE A 81 -5.86 8.21 8.78
CA ILE A 81 -5.43 8.27 10.18
C ILE A 81 -4.13 9.05 10.26
N TYR A 82 -4.14 10.14 11.02
CA TYR A 82 -2.95 10.94 11.24
C TYR A 82 -2.11 10.39 12.39
N ARG A 83 -0.85 10.09 12.09
CA ARG A 83 0.17 9.75 13.08
C ARG A 83 1.26 10.82 13.07
N PRO A 84 1.43 11.64 14.12
CA PRO A 84 2.48 12.64 14.17
C PRO A 84 3.88 12.02 13.99
N SER A 85 4.73 12.66 13.18
CA SER A 85 6.10 12.17 12.93
C SER A 85 6.90 12.04 14.22
N LEU A 86 6.71 12.96 15.18
CA LEU A 86 7.35 12.89 16.49
C LEU A 86 7.01 11.59 17.23
N GLN A 87 5.79 11.08 17.10
CA GLN A 87 5.42 9.78 17.68
C GLN A 87 5.99 8.62 16.89
N ALA A 88 6.00 8.70 15.56
CA ALA A 88 6.55 7.65 14.70
C ALA A 88 8.05 7.44 14.93
N VAL A 89 8.83 8.50 15.15
CA VAL A 89 10.28 8.37 15.41
C VAL A 89 10.59 7.79 16.80
N THR A 90 9.62 7.71 17.70
CA THR A 90 9.80 7.06 19.01
C THR A 90 9.42 5.58 19.01
N GLU A 91 8.93 5.05 17.90
CA GLU A 91 8.65 3.62 17.77
C GLU A 91 9.94 2.80 17.80
N PRO A 92 9.97 1.64 18.51
CA PRO A 92 11.19 0.84 18.65
C PRO A 92 11.80 0.39 17.32
N GLU A 93 10.99 0.26 16.28
CA GLU A 93 11.40 -0.20 14.96
C GLU A 93 11.86 0.92 14.03
N PHE A 94 11.81 2.18 14.47
CA PHE A 94 12.13 3.34 13.62
C PHE A 94 13.49 3.25 12.95
N ASP A 95 14.53 2.84 13.70
CA ASP A 95 15.92 2.82 13.20
C ASP A 95 16.13 1.89 12.00
N TRP A 96 15.26 0.89 11.83
CA TRP A 96 15.41 -0.08 10.74
C TRP A 96 14.21 -0.14 9.77
N LEU A 97 13.03 0.36 10.15
CA LEU A 97 11.88 0.47 9.27
C LEU A 97 11.76 1.86 8.62
N GLY A 98 12.23 2.91 9.31
CA GLY A 98 12.04 4.28 8.87
C GLY A 98 10.67 4.85 9.22
N LEU A 99 10.47 6.12 8.80
CA LEU A 99 9.35 6.94 9.27
C LEU A 99 7.97 6.41 8.85
N CYS A 100 7.81 6.03 7.58
CA CYS A 100 6.52 5.62 7.04
C CYS A 100 6.03 4.33 7.72
N ASP A 101 6.87 3.31 7.78
CA ASP A 101 6.51 2.02 8.34
C ASP A 101 6.31 2.07 9.86
N SER A 102 7.11 2.88 10.57
CA SER A 102 6.90 3.16 11.99
C SER A 102 5.59 3.88 12.25
N ALA A 103 5.22 4.83 11.38
CA ALA A 103 3.93 5.49 11.47
C ALA A 103 2.77 4.50 11.26
N TRP A 104 2.90 3.54 10.35
CA TRP A 104 1.92 2.46 10.17
C TRP A 104 1.76 1.63 11.43
N LEU A 105 2.85 1.14 12.02
CA LEU A 105 2.80 0.32 13.24
C LEU A 105 2.09 1.04 14.39
N GLY A 106 2.29 2.35 14.51
CA GLY A 106 1.63 3.16 15.52
C GLY A 106 0.20 3.56 15.20
N ALA A 107 -0.25 3.41 13.96
CA ALA A 107 -1.60 3.77 13.51
C ALA A 107 -2.59 2.59 13.51
N ILE A 108 -2.10 1.33 13.46
CA ILE A 108 -2.93 0.15 13.38
C ILE A 108 -3.62 -0.10 14.72
N GLY A 109 -4.96 -0.15 14.71
CA GLY A 109 -5.80 -0.50 15.85
C GLY A 109 -6.25 -1.96 15.83
N ALA A 110 -7.01 -2.35 16.86
CA ALA A 110 -7.50 -3.72 17.03
C ALA A 110 -8.40 -4.20 15.87
N ASP A 111 -9.16 -3.28 15.27
CA ASP A 111 -10.11 -3.58 14.18
C ASP A 111 -9.50 -3.36 12.78
N THR A 112 -8.18 -3.20 12.72
CA THR A 112 -7.47 -2.90 11.47
C THR A 112 -6.54 -4.05 11.10
N VAL A 113 -6.53 -4.44 9.83
CA VAL A 113 -5.59 -5.41 9.27
C VAL A 113 -4.60 -4.71 8.35
N LEU A 114 -3.31 -4.78 8.65
CA LEU A 114 -2.26 -4.27 7.77
C LEU A 114 -2.08 -5.20 6.58
N LEU A 115 -2.35 -4.73 5.37
CA LEU A 115 -2.02 -5.43 4.13
C LEU A 115 -0.74 -4.84 3.54
N THR A 116 0.35 -5.59 3.56
CA THR A 116 1.65 -5.12 3.07
C THR A 116 2.37 -6.16 2.22
N GLY A 117 3.14 -5.71 1.24
CA GLY A 117 4.12 -6.52 0.51
C GLY A 117 5.52 -6.46 1.13
N ASP A 118 5.72 -5.61 2.14
CA ASP A 118 7.00 -5.47 2.84
C ASP A 118 7.10 -6.50 3.96
N THR A 119 8.08 -7.41 3.84
CA THR A 119 8.27 -8.49 4.81
C THR A 119 8.80 -7.99 6.17
N PRO A 120 9.75 -7.07 6.25
CA PRO A 120 10.15 -6.41 7.50
C PRO A 120 8.96 -5.79 8.25
N LEU A 121 8.16 -4.97 7.60
CA LEU A 121 6.98 -4.34 8.21
C LEU A 121 5.95 -5.40 8.68
N TYR A 122 5.68 -6.40 7.85
CA TYR A 122 4.80 -7.51 8.22
C TYR A 122 5.27 -8.22 9.52
N ARG A 123 6.58 -8.57 9.60
CA ARG A 123 7.14 -9.24 10.76
C ARG A 123 7.07 -8.37 12.02
N ALA A 124 7.33 -7.08 11.90
CA ALA A 124 7.20 -6.14 13.00
C ALA A 124 5.76 -6.07 13.52
N ALA A 125 4.78 -5.98 12.62
CA ALA A 125 3.37 -5.99 12.99
C ALA A 125 2.98 -7.27 13.76
N ILE A 126 3.35 -8.44 13.24
CA ILE A 126 3.07 -9.73 13.90
C ILE A 126 3.77 -9.83 15.27
N SER A 127 5.02 -9.36 15.38
CA SER A 127 5.76 -9.36 16.66
C SER A 127 5.11 -8.49 17.73
N ARG A 128 4.37 -7.46 17.32
CA ARG A 128 3.55 -6.60 18.20
C ARG A 128 2.16 -7.19 18.51
N GLY A 129 1.81 -8.34 17.94
CA GLY A 129 0.47 -8.92 18.08
C GLY A 129 -0.60 -8.18 17.25
N LEU A 130 -0.20 -7.37 16.26
CA LEU A 130 -1.10 -6.67 15.37
C LEU A 130 -1.60 -7.62 14.26
N SER A 131 -2.82 -7.39 13.78
CA SER A 131 -3.35 -8.12 12.65
C SER A 131 -2.69 -7.66 11.35
N ALA A 132 -2.07 -8.58 10.61
CA ALA A 132 -1.42 -8.26 9.35
C ALA A 132 -1.52 -9.39 8.33
N MET A 133 -1.53 -9.04 7.05
CA MET A 133 -1.51 -9.95 5.91
C MET A 133 -0.32 -9.62 5.00
N ASN A 134 0.46 -10.63 4.64
CA ASN A 134 1.57 -10.47 3.70
C ASN A 134 1.07 -10.70 2.27
N PHE A 135 1.04 -9.64 1.46
CA PHE A 135 0.54 -9.73 0.09
C PHE A 135 1.38 -10.69 -0.79
N ASN A 136 2.70 -10.80 -0.54
CA ASN A 136 3.53 -11.76 -1.27
C ASN A 136 3.20 -13.22 -0.92
N ALA A 137 2.81 -13.51 0.32
CA ALA A 137 2.31 -14.83 0.68
C ALA A 137 1.01 -15.15 -0.05
N LEU A 138 0.07 -14.21 -0.11
CA LEU A 138 -1.17 -14.39 -0.88
C LEU A 138 -0.91 -14.62 -2.38
N ARG A 139 0.07 -13.90 -2.96
CA ARG A 139 0.50 -14.11 -4.35
C ARG A 139 1.05 -15.52 -4.58
N GLN A 140 1.86 -16.01 -3.64
CA GLN A 140 2.43 -17.36 -3.70
C GLN A 140 1.33 -18.44 -3.64
N GLU A 141 0.38 -18.30 -2.73
CA GLU A 141 -0.78 -19.21 -2.59
C GLU A 141 -1.62 -19.27 -3.88
N ARG A 142 -1.70 -18.16 -4.62
CA ARG A 142 -2.43 -18.07 -5.89
C ARG A 142 -1.56 -18.42 -7.12
N GLY A 143 -0.31 -18.84 -6.93
CA GLY A 143 0.61 -19.18 -8.01
C GLY A 143 1.00 -17.98 -8.90
N LEU A 144 1.06 -16.77 -8.32
CA LEU A 144 1.43 -15.53 -9.01
C LEU A 144 2.90 -15.13 -8.80
N LEU A 145 3.61 -15.84 -7.95
CA LEU A 145 5.05 -15.72 -7.70
C LEU A 145 5.78 -16.94 -8.21
#